data_684c519afdfff238cf3bb8f64f8c0ae3
#
_entry.id   684c519afdfff238cf3bb8f64f8c0ae3
#
_cell.length_a   1.000
_cell.length_b   1.000
_cell.length_c   1.000
_cell.angle_alpha   90.00
_cell.angle_beta   90.00
_cell.angle_gamma   90.00
#
_symmetry.space_group_name_H-M   'P 1'
#
loop_
_entity.id
_entity.type
_entity.pdbx_description
1 polymer ?
#
loop_
_entity_poly.entity_id
_entity_poly.type
_entity_poly.pdbx_seq_one_letter_code
_entity_poly.pdbx_strand_id
1 'polypeptide(L)'
;NNVGIIMASSYLALMGFFNFIGTMGSGWLSDRYDNYKLLAIYYGLRGLSLFYLPYSNFDIYSLTLWAIFFGLDFIATVPPTVKLSGKFFGKVNGPIVFGWIFGAHQLGSAVAAYGTGLSRDLLSTYVPAFLLAGLACFVATTLFFYLISFRPKFSY
;
A
#
# COMPACT_ATOMS: atom_id res chain seq x y z
N ASN A 1 24.42 2.97 5.14
CA ASN A 1 24.53 3.42 3.76
C ASN A 1 24.16 4.91 3.72
N ASN A 2 25.15 5.77 3.42
CA ASN A 2 24.94 7.21 3.31
C ASN A 2 24.38 7.54 1.91
N VAL A 3 23.08 7.43 1.75
CA VAL A 3 22.39 8.02 0.60
C VAL A 3 22.31 9.52 0.87
N GLY A 4 22.94 10.34 0.02
CA GLY A 4 22.92 11.79 0.18
C GLY A 4 21.49 12.34 0.16
N ILE A 5 21.24 13.46 0.88
CA ILE A 5 19.90 14.09 0.99
C ILE A 5 19.29 14.37 -0.39
N ILE A 6 20.08 14.83 -1.37
CA ILE A 6 19.63 15.12 -2.74
C ILE A 6 19.13 13.83 -3.40
N MET A 7 19.85 12.72 -3.26
CA MET A 7 19.46 11.44 -3.84
C MET A 7 18.18 10.90 -3.17
N ALA A 8 18.06 10.99 -1.85
CA ALA A 8 16.85 10.59 -1.13
C ALA A 8 15.63 11.41 -1.59
N SER A 9 15.78 12.73 -1.74
CA SER A 9 14.70 13.60 -2.24
C SER A 9 14.31 13.27 -3.67
N SER A 10 15.27 12.89 -4.54
CA SER A 10 14.99 12.47 -5.92
C SER A 10 14.18 11.18 -5.96
N TYR A 11 14.45 10.20 -5.09
CA TYR A 11 13.64 8.98 -4.99
C TYR A 11 12.22 9.27 -4.48
N LEU A 12 12.05 10.19 -3.52
CA LEU A 12 10.72 10.61 -3.09
C LEU A 12 9.93 11.29 -4.21
N ALA A 13 10.57 12.14 -5.01
CA ALA A 13 9.95 12.77 -6.17
C ALA A 13 9.55 11.72 -7.23
N LEU A 14 10.43 10.75 -7.50
CA LEU A 14 10.17 9.62 -8.39
C LEU A 14 8.97 8.79 -7.92
N MET A 15 8.93 8.44 -6.63
CA MET A 15 7.79 7.75 -6.01
C MET A 15 6.49 8.54 -6.17
N GLY A 16 6.52 9.87 -5.95
CA GLY A 16 5.36 10.74 -6.12
C GLY A 16 4.84 10.75 -7.56
N PHE A 17 5.73 10.81 -8.54
CA PHE A 17 5.37 10.75 -9.96
C PHE A 17 4.70 9.41 -10.32
N PHE A 18 5.31 8.29 -9.95
CA PHE A 18 4.74 6.98 -10.21
C PHE A 18 3.48 6.69 -9.39
N ASN A 19 3.34 7.28 -8.21
CA ASN A 19 2.10 7.21 -7.42
C ASN A 19 0.92 7.87 -8.15
N PHE A 20 1.14 9.00 -8.81
CA PHE A 20 0.11 9.62 -9.64
C PHE A 20 -0.34 8.68 -10.78
N ILE A 21 0.62 8.08 -11.51
CA ILE A 21 0.33 7.12 -12.58
C ILE A 21 -0.40 5.89 -12.03
N GLY A 22 0.08 5.33 -10.92
CA GLY A 22 -0.48 4.14 -10.29
C GLY A 22 -1.91 4.35 -9.81
N THR A 23 -2.20 5.52 -9.22
CA THR A 23 -3.55 5.87 -8.75
C THR A 23 -4.53 6.01 -9.92
N MET A 24 -4.13 6.68 -11.02
CA MET A 24 -4.95 6.78 -12.23
C MET A 24 -5.19 5.39 -12.85
N GLY A 25 -4.14 4.59 -12.99
CA GLY A 25 -4.23 3.22 -13.49
C GLY A 25 -5.13 2.34 -12.61
N SER A 26 -5.03 2.46 -11.29
CA SER A 26 -5.89 1.75 -10.35
C SER A 26 -7.35 2.17 -10.47
N GLY A 27 -7.64 3.45 -10.67
CA GLY A 27 -8.98 3.94 -10.94
C GLY A 27 -9.59 3.26 -12.17
N TRP A 28 -8.84 3.22 -13.27
CA TRP A 28 -9.25 2.57 -14.52
C TRP A 28 -9.43 1.04 -14.36
N LEU A 29 -8.51 0.36 -13.65
CA LEU A 29 -8.62 -1.07 -13.34
C LEU A 29 -9.83 -1.36 -12.46
N SER A 30 -10.09 -0.51 -11.47
CA SER A 30 -11.21 -0.61 -10.54
C SER A 30 -12.58 -0.49 -11.22
N ASP A 31 -12.65 0.13 -12.43
CA ASP A 31 -13.87 0.14 -13.27
C ASP A 31 -14.13 -1.16 -14.00
N ARG A 32 -13.09 -1.97 -14.23
CA ARG A 32 -13.14 -3.15 -15.12
C ARG A 32 -12.98 -4.47 -14.41
N TYR A 33 -12.32 -4.48 -13.25
CA TYR A 33 -11.97 -5.70 -12.53
C TYR A 33 -12.59 -5.75 -11.15
N ASP A 34 -12.57 -6.93 -10.55
CA ASP A 34 -13.07 -7.14 -9.19
C ASP A 34 -12.18 -6.41 -8.17
N ASN A 35 -12.79 -5.46 -7.43
CA ASN A 35 -12.07 -4.59 -6.52
C ASN A 35 -11.45 -5.32 -5.31
N TYR A 36 -11.98 -6.48 -4.92
CA TYR A 36 -11.34 -7.31 -3.89
C TYR A 36 -10.07 -7.97 -4.39
N LYS A 37 -10.09 -8.47 -5.64
CA LYS A 37 -8.88 -9.02 -6.28
C LYS A 37 -7.80 -7.96 -6.44
N LEU A 38 -8.19 -6.76 -6.86
CA LEU A 38 -7.26 -5.64 -6.97
C LEU A 38 -6.61 -5.30 -5.62
N LEU A 39 -7.40 -5.22 -4.54
CA LEU A 39 -6.86 -4.98 -3.20
C LEU A 39 -5.94 -6.11 -2.74
N ALA A 40 -6.31 -7.38 -2.97
CA ALA A 40 -5.44 -8.51 -2.65
C ALA A 40 -4.08 -8.41 -3.37
N ILE A 41 -4.09 -8.08 -4.67
CA ILE A 41 -2.88 -7.92 -5.48
C ILE A 41 -2.04 -6.76 -4.97
N TYR A 42 -2.65 -5.58 -4.75
CA TYR A 42 -1.92 -4.40 -4.28
C TYR A 42 -1.28 -4.62 -2.92
N TYR A 43 -1.99 -5.20 -1.95
CA TYR A 43 -1.40 -5.51 -0.65
C TYR A 43 -0.30 -6.58 -0.77
N GLY A 44 -0.47 -7.59 -1.64
CA GLY A 44 0.56 -8.59 -1.90
C GLY A 44 1.84 -7.99 -2.48
N LEU A 45 1.70 -7.16 -3.51
CA LEU A 45 2.82 -6.47 -4.16
C LEU A 45 3.53 -5.52 -3.19
N ARG A 46 2.77 -4.78 -2.38
CA ARG A 46 3.31 -3.91 -1.33
C ARG A 46 4.11 -4.71 -0.31
N GLY A 47 3.56 -5.83 0.16
CA GLY A 47 4.26 -6.72 1.09
C GLY A 47 5.59 -7.19 0.52
N LEU A 48 5.63 -7.65 -0.73
CA LEU A 48 6.86 -8.06 -1.42
C LEU A 48 7.88 -6.92 -1.51
N SER A 49 7.43 -5.71 -1.87
CA SER A 49 8.31 -4.54 -1.97
C SER A 49 8.93 -4.15 -0.62
N LEU A 50 8.16 -4.25 0.46
CA LEU A 50 8.63 -3.97 1.82
C LEU A 50 9.61 -5.03 2.33
N PHE A 51 9.44 -6.31 1.94
CA PHE A 51 10.42 -7.36 2.22
C PHE A 51 11.69 -7.22 1.38
N TYR A 52 11.57 -6.75 0.14
CA TYR A 52 12.73 -6.60 -0.75
C TYR A 52 13.71 -5.53 -0.25
N LEU A 53 13.21 -4.38 0.21
CA LEU A 53 14.05 -3.21 0.50
C LEU A 53 15.14 -3.47 1.55
N PRO A 54 14.88 -4.11 2.71
CA PRO A 54 15.92 -4.38 3.72
C PRO A 54 17.06 -5.27 3.23
N TYR A 55 16.80 -6.10 2.24
CA TYR A 55 17.77 -7.05 1.67
C TYR A 55 18.40 -6.54 0.35
N SER A 56 18.00 -5.37 -0.12
CA SER A 56 18.60 -4.73 -1.29
C SER A 56 20.00 -4.20 -0.96
N ASN A 57 20.86 -4.13 -1.97
CA ASN A 57 22.22 -3.57 -1.81
C ASN A 57 22.23 -2.04 -1.64
N PHE A 58 21.06 -1.38 -1.67
CA PHE A 58 20.92 0.08 -1.66
C PHE A 58 21.71 0.80 -2.74
N ASP A 59 21.96 0.12 -3.86
CA ASP A 59 22.52 0.71 -5.06
C ASP A 59 21.48 1.53 -5.83
N ILE A 60 21.94 2.34 -6.77
CA ILE A 60 21.06 3.25 -7.54
C ILE A 60 19.96 2.45 -8.28
N TYR A 61 20.30 1.30 -8.85
CA TYR A 61 19.35 0.48 -9.62
C TYR A 61 18.26 -0.11 -8.72
N SER A 62 18.64 -0.73 -7.61
CA SER A 62 17.71 -1.33 -6.64
C SER A 62 16.78 -0.30 -6.04
N LEU A 63 17.30 0.87 -5.66
CA LEU A 63 16.49 1.96 -5.09
C LEU A 63 15.56 2.59 -6.14
N THR A 64 16.03 2.76 -7.38
CA THR A 64 15.18 3.28 -8.47
C THR A 64 14.05 2.32 -8.78
N LEU A 65 14.35 1.02 -8.94
CA LEU A 65 13.33 0.00 -9.19
C LEU A 65 12.30 -0.06 -8.05
N TRP A 66 12.77 -0.04 -6.82
CA TRP A 66 11.91 -0.03 -5.65
C TRP A 66 11.03 1.24 -5.60
N ALA A 67 11.59 2.42 -5.85
CA ALA A 67 10.85 3.68 -5.84
C ALA A 67 9.75 3.73 -6.90
N ILE A 68 10.01 3.19 -8.10
CA ILE A 68 9.01 3.06 -9.17
C ILE A 68 7.90 2.10 -8.73
N PHE A 69 8.27 0.90 -8.31
CA PHE A 69 7.33 -0.15 -7.96
C PHE A 69 6.46 0.22 -6.76
N PHE A 70 7.09 0.68 -5.69
CA PHE A 70 6.39 1.12 -4.48
C PHE A 70 5.54 2.37 -4.75
N GLY A 71 6.04 3.31 -5.58
CA GLY A 71 5.29 4.47 -6.00
C GLY A 71 4.00 4.09 -6.73
N LEU A 72 4.05 3.20 -7.71
CA LEU A 72 2.88 2.73 -8.46
C LEU A 72 1.79 2.13 -7.55
N ASP A 73 2.20 1.48 -6.45
CA ASP A 73 1.29 0.81 -5.53
C ASP A 73 0.84 1.67 -4.35
N PHE A 74 1.52 2.77 -4.03
CA PHE A 74 1.41 3.48 -2.75
C PHE A 74 -0.03 3.93 -2.40
N ILE A 75 -0.76 4.56 -3.31
CA ILE A 75 -2.16 4.97 -3.14
C ILE A 75 -3.12 4.15 -4.02
N ALA A 76 -2.62 3.17 -4.76
CA ALA A 76 -3.43 2.36 -5.68
C ALA A 76 -4.59 1.60 -5.00
N THR A 77 -4.55 1.40 -3.69
CA THR A 77 -5.64 0.80 -2.90
C THR A 77 -6.84 1.71 -2.68
N VAL A 78 -6.71 3.03 -2.87
CA VAL A 78 -7.79 4.00 -2.60
C VAL A 78 -8.96 3.86 -3.58
N PRO A 79 -8.79 3.86 -4.92
CA PRO A 79 -9.91 3.76 -5.85
C PRO A 79 -10.79 2.52 -5.64
N PRO A 80 -10.25 1.29 -5.51
CA PRO A 80 -11.08 0.12 -5.25
C PRO A 80 -11.77 0.16 -3.88
N THR A 81 -11.14 0.75 -2.86
CA THR A 81 -11.76 0.90 -1.53
C THR A 81 -12.95 1.85 -1.57
N VAL A 82 -12.82 3.00 -2.24
CA VAL A 82 -13.92 3.95 -2.45
C VAL A 82 -15.10 3.28 -3.15
N LYS A 83 -14.83 2.51 -4.22
CA LYS A 83 -15.88 1.80 -4.96
C LYS A 83 -16.58 0.74 -4.13
N LEU A 84 -15.83 -0.03 -3.34
CA LEU A 84 -16.43 -1.02 -2.44
C LEU A 84 -17.29 -0.33 -1.38
N SER A 85 -16.84 0.78 -0.79
CA SER A 85 -17.63 1.56 0.17
C SER A 85 -18.93 2.05 -0.45
N GLY A 86 -18.89 2.59 -1.66
CA GLY A 86 -20.08 3.03 -2.41
C GLY A 86 -21.01 1.87 -2.77
N LYS A 87 -20.46 0.70 -3.14
CA LYS A 87 -21.23 -0.49 -3.49
C LYS A 87 -22.03 -1.06 -2.29
N PHE A 88 -21.40 -1.08 -1.10
CA PHE A 88 -22.04 -1.69 0.09
C PHE A 88 -22.94 -0.73 0.84
N PHE A 89 -22.60 0.54 0.91
CA PHE A 89 -23.28 1.53 1.75
C PHE A 89 -24.07 2.56 0.93
N GLY A 90 -24.04 2.46 -0.39
CA GLY A 90 -24.74 3.35 -1.29
C GLY A 90 -24.08 4.72 -1.45
N LYS A 91 -24.69 5.57 -2.30
CA LYS A 91 -24.12 6.86 -2.69
C LYS A 91 -24.04 7.87 -1.54
N VAL A 92 -24.94 7.78 -0.57
CA VAL A 92 -25.00 8.72 0.57
C VAL A 92 -24.03 8.31 1.67
N ASN A 93 -24.07 7.05 2.10
CA ASN A 93 -23.26 6.57 3.23
C ASN A 93 -21.86 6.09 2.83
N GLY A 94 -21.66 5.70 1.57
CA GLY A 94 -20.36 5.23 1.08
C GLY A 94 -19.21 6.19 1.34
N PRO A 95 -19.32 7.50 1.03
CA PRO A 95 -18.29 8.48 1.34
C PRO A 95 -18.02 8.63 2.85
N ILE A 96 -19.05 8.55 3.68
CA ILE A 96 -18.92 8.62 5.15
C ILE A 96 -18.12 7.41 5.67
N VAL A 97 -18.49 6.21 5.23
CA VAL A 97 -17.77 4.97 5.59
C VAL A 97 -16.34 5.00 5.09
N PHE A 98 -16.12 5.46 3.87
CA PHE A 98 -14.75 5.65 3.37
C PHE A 98 -13.95 6.61 4.24
N GLY A 99 -14.56 7.71 4.71
CA GLY A 99 -13.93 8.64 5.65
C GLY A 99 -13.47 7.95 6.95
N TRP A 100 -14.28 7.06 7.53
CA TRP A 100 -13.91 6.27 8.70
C TRP A 100 -12.78 5.28 8.41
N ILE A 101 -12.82 4.59 7.26
CA ILE A 101 -11.73 3.70 6.82
C ILE A 101 -10.43 4.48 6.67
N PHE A 102 -10.50 5.67 6.05
CA PHE A 102 -9.34 6.52 5.86
C PHE A 102 -8.81 7.07 7.19
N GLY A 103 -9.68 7.47 8.11
CA GLY A 103 -9.30 7.86 9.47
C GLY A 103 -8.57 6.75 10.22
N ALA A 104 -9.10 5.52 10.18
CA ALA A 104 -8.44 4.36 10.77
C ALA A 104 -7.07 4.08 10.12
N HIS A 105 -6.96 4.23 8.79
CA HIS A 105 -5.69 4.14 8.07
C HIS A 105 -4.67 5.17 8.56
N GLN A 106 -5.09 6.42 8.78
CA GLN A 106 -4.20 7.48 9.28
C GLN A 106 -3.71 7.19 10.71
N LEU A 107 -4.57 6.65 11.58
CA LEU A 107 -4.16 6.20 12.92
C LEU A 107 -3.13 5.05 12.83
N GLY A 108 -3.37 4.07 11.96
CA GLY A 108 -2.42 2.99 11.70
C GLY A 108 -1.07 3.52 11.17
N SER A 109 -1.11 4.51 10.28
CA SER A 109 0.10 5.16 9.74
C SER A 109 0.89 5.89 10.82
N ALA A 110 0.21 6.58 11.75
CA ALA A 110 0.86 7.26 12.87
C ALA A 110 1.55 6.25 13.81
N VAL A 111 0.88 5.14 14.13
CA VAL A 111 1.46 4.05 14.93
C VAL A 111 2.67 3.43 14.23
N ALA A 112 2.57 3.17 12.93
CA ALA A 112 3.66 2.62 12.13
C ALA A 112 4.86 3.57 12.06
N ALA A 113 4.62 4.87 11.87
CA ALA A 113 5.67 5.89 11.84
C ALA A 113 6.39 5.98 13.20
N TYR A 114 5.64 6.02 14.31
CA TYR A 114 6.20 6.01 15.65
C TYR A 114 7.01 4.73 15.93
N GLY A 115 6.45 3.55 15.60
CA GLY A 115 7.13 2.26 15.76
C GLY A 115 8.41 2.15 14.93
N THR A 116 8.40 2.72 13.72
CA THR A 116 9.59 2.79 12.85
C THR A 116 10.69 3.66 13.47
N GLY A 117 10.33 4.83 14.04
CA GLY A 117 11.25 5.69 14.78
C GLY A 117 11.82 4.94 15.99
N LEU A 118 10.98 4.31 16.80
CA LEU A 118 11.40 3.53 17.95
C LEU A 118 12.32 2.35 17.58
N SER A 119 12.05 1.66 16.49
CA SER A 119 12.93 0.61 15.95
C SER A 119 14.32 1.17 15.64
N ARG A 120 14.39 2.35 15.05
CA ARG A 120 15.67 3.02 14.76
C ARG A 120 16.42 3.40 16.02
N ASP A 121 15.73 3.95 17.01
CA ASP A 121 16.33 4.44 18.26
C ASP A 121 16.83 3.29 19.14
N LEU A 122 16.05 2.21 19.27
CA LEU A 122 16.38 1.09 20.16
C LEU A 122 17.28 0.04 19.50
N LEU A 123 17.07 -0.24 18.22
CA LEU A 123 17.74 -1.34 17.50
C LEU A 123 18.76 -0.84 16.47
N SER A 124 18.89 0.48 16.31
CA SER A 124 19.76 1.11 15.29
C SER A 124 19.49 0.65 13.86
N THR A 125 18.30 0.09 13.61
CA THR A 125 17.89 -0.44 12.29
C THR A 125 16.40 -0.27 12.03
N TYR A 126 16.03 -0.14 10.75
CA TYR A 126 14.64 -0.10 10.29
C TYR A 126 14.10 -1.47 9.87
N VAL A 127 14.95 -2.50 9.81
CA VAL A 127 14.58 -3.83 9.29
C VAL A 127 13.33 -4.42 9.96
N PRO A 128 13.20 -4.42 11.31
CA PRO A 128 12.01 -4.97 11.95
C PRO A 128 10.72 -4.25 11.54
N ALA A 129 10.76 -2.92 11.37
CA ALA A 129 9.60 -2.14 10.96
C ALA A 129 9.15 -2.51 9.53
N PHE A 130 10.09 -2.68 8.59
CA PHE A 130 9.78 -3.13 7.23
C PHE A 130 9.20 -4.54 7.20
N LEU A 131 9.77 -5.47 7.98
CA LEU A 131 9.28 -6.84 8.06
C LEU A 131 7.86 -6.91 8.65
N LEU A 132 7.59 -6.18 9.74
CA LEU A 132 6.26 -6.12 10.36
C LEU A 132 5.23 -5.50 9.41
N ALA A 133 5.57 -4.42 8.73
CA ALA A 133 4.70 -3.79 7.74
C ALA A 133 4.42 -4.73 6.54
N GLY A 134 5.43 -5.45 6.07
CA GLY A 134 5.29 -6.46 5.01
C GLY A 134 4.38 -7.61 5.45
N LEU A 135 4.55 -8.13 6.67
CA LEU A 135 3.68 -9.16 7.25
C LEU A 135 2.22 -8.67 7.34
N ALA A 136 2.00 -7.45 7.81
CA ALA A 136 0.66 -6.86 7.86
C ALA A 136 0.00 -6.80 6.47
N CYS A 137 0.77 -6.48 5.42
CA CYS A 137 0.30 -6.49 4.05
C CYS A 137 -0.09 -7.92 3.58
N PHE A 138 0.68 -8.96 3.93
CA PHE A 138 0.32 -10.34 3.60
C PHE A 138 -0.91 -10.83 4.38
N VAL A 139 -1.08 -10.42 5.64
CA VAL A 139 -2.32 -10.68 6.38
C VAL A 139 -3.51 -10.04 5.68
N ALA A 140 -3.39 -8.78 5.24
CA ALA A 140 -4.44 -8.13 4.47
C ALA A 140 -4.74 -8.85 3.16
N THR A 141 -3.70 -9.30 2.43
CA THR A 141 -3.83 -10.08 1.19
C THR A 141 -4.62 -11.37 1.43
N THR A 142 -4.26 -12.14 2.47
CA THR A 142 -4.94 -13.40 2.80
C THR A 142 -6.39 -13.17 3.21
N LEU A 143 -6.68 -12.11 3.96
CA LEU A 143 -8.05 -11.73 4.32
C LEU A 143 -8.89 -11.39 3.07
N PHE A 144 -8.35 -10.66 2.09
CA PHE A 144 -9.07 -10.37 0.86
C PHE A 144 -9.31 -11.64 0.03
N PHE A 145 -8.35 -12.57 -0.08
CA PHE A 145 -8.56 -13.85 -0.75
C PHE A 145 -9.62 -14.70 -0.02
N TYR A 146 -9.60 -14.73 1.31
CA TYR A 146 -10.61 -15.39 2.10
C TYR A 146 -12.01 -14.80 1.81
N LEU A 147 -12.15 -13.48 1.83
CA LEU A 147 -13.41 -12.81 1.50
C LEU A 147 -13.90 -13.12 0.08
N ILE A 148 -13.00 -13.26 -0.89
CA ILE A 148 -13.33 -13.64 -2.27
C ILE A 148 -13.92 -15.06 -2.29
N SER A 149 -13.37 -15.99 -1.51
CA SER A 149 -13.79 -17.41 -1.49
C SER A 149 -15.18 -17.61 -0.88
N PHE A 150 -15.58 -16.76 0.07
CA PHE A 150 -16.87 -16.86 0.76
C PHE A 150 -17.96 -15.97 0.16
N ARG A 151 -17.69 -15.27 -0.92
CA ARG A 151 -18.72 -14.49 -1.60
C ARG A 151 -19.77 -15.38 -2.21
N PRO A 152 -21.07 -15.12 -1.95
CA PRO A 152 -22.13 -15.67 -2.81
C PRO A 152 -21.84 -15.19 -4.25
N LYS A 153 -21.83 -16.13 -5.20
CA LYS A 153 -21.74 -15.81 -6.63
C LYS A 153 -23.02 -15.09 -7.02
N PHE A 154 -23.09 -13.79 -6.77
CA PHE A 154 -24.14 -12.97 -7.37
C PHE A 154 -23.82 -12.92 -8.86
N SER A 155 -24.65 -13.63 -9.62
CA SER A 155 -24.72 -13.50 -11.09
C SER A 155 -25.08 -12.04 -11.40
N TYR A 156 -24.24 -11.38 -12.19
CA TYR A 156 -24.55 -10.10 -12.80
C TYR A 156 -25.48 -10.31 -13.99
#